data_befb98065bb71aea692fc017594ef95c
#
_entry.id   befb98065bb71aea692fc017594ef95c
#
_cell.length_a   1.000
_cell.length_b   1.000
_cell.length_c   1.000
_cell.angle_alpha   90.00
_cell.angle_beta   90.00
_cell.angle_gamma   90.00
#
_symmetry.space_group_name_H-M   'P 1'
#
loop_
_entity.id
_entity.type
_entity.pdbx_description
1 polymer ?
#
loop_
_entity_poly.entity_id
_entity_poly.type
_entity_poly.pdbx_seq_one_letter_code
_entity_poly.pdbx_strand_id
1 'polypeptide(L)'
;MNQKNKTALITGITGQDGSYLAEFLIEKGYIVHGIKRRASLFNTDRIDHLYKDPHEENGRLFLHYGDLTDSTNIIRIIQNIQPDEIYNLGAQSHVAVSFEEPEYTANTDALGPLRILEAVRLLNLTSKTKIYQASTSELYGKAKETPQNESTPFHPRSPYAIAKLYAYWITINYREAYGMYACNGILFNHESPRRGETFVNRKITRGLTQTHKGRENCLYM
;
A
#
# COMPACT_ATOMS: atom_id res chain seq x y z
N MET A 1 26.87 -11.75 -18.57
CA MET A 1 26.62 -11.62 -17.11
C MET A 1 25.11 -11.70 -16.92
N ASN A 2 24.60 -12.78 -16.32
CA ASN A 2 23.16 -12.88 -16.00
C ASN A 2 22.83 -11.80 -14.95
N GLN A 3 22.17 -10.76 -15.38
CA GLN A 3 21.67 -9.74 -14.46
C GLN A 3 20.62 -10.43 -13.56
N LYS A 4 20.96 -10.63 -12.29
CA LYS A 4 20.04 -11.23 -11.32
C LYS A 4 18.76 -10.38 -11.30
N ASN A 5 17.60 -11.00 -11.55
CA ASN A 5 16.33 -10.30 -11.51
C ASN A 5 16.14 -9.67 -10.13
N LYS A 6 15.79 -8.38 -10.07
CA LYS A 6 15.46 -7.72 -8.81
C LYS A 6 14.18 -8.31 -8.23
N THR A 7 14.12 -8.34 -6.91
CA THR A 7 12.97 -8.84 -6.16
C THR A 7 12.27 -7.68 -5.44
N ALA A 8 10.97 -7.54 -5.67
CA ALA A 8 10.14 -6.54 -5.03
C ALA A 8 9.10 -7.20 -4.10
N LEU A 9 8.88 -6.62 -2.94
CA LEU A 9 7.78 -6.96 -2.03
C LEU A 9 6.76 -5.81 -2.02
N ILE A 10 5.48 -6.12 -2.31
CA ILE A 10 4.38 -5.16 -2.31
C ILE A 10 3.37 -5.54 -1.24
N THR A 11 3.15 -4.68 -0.25
CA THR A 11 1.98 -4.78 0.62
C THR A 11 0.79 -4.08 -0.04
N GLY A 12 -0.43 -4.56 0.19
CA GLY A 12 -1.61 -4.00 -0.50
C GLY A 12 -1.64 -4.29 -2.00
N ILE A 13 -1.02 -5.38 -2.44
CA ILE A 13 -0.92 -5.76 -3.87
C ILE A 13 -2.29 -5.93 -4.54
N THR A 14 -3.32 -6.28 -3.79
CA THR A 14 -4.70 -6.46 -4.28
C THR A 14 -5.47 -5.13 -4.40
N GLY A 15 -4.86 -4.02 -4.00
CA GLY A 15 -5.41 -2.67 -4.15
C GLY A 15 -5.25 -2.12 -5.56
N GLN A 16 -5.77 -0.89 -5.78
CA GLN A 16 -5.62 -0.18 -7.06
C GLN A 16 -4.15 -0.05 -7.44
N ASP A 17 -3.39 0.67 -6.63
CA ASP A 17 -1.99 1.01 -6.92
C ASP A 17 -1.08 -0.22 -6.91
N GLY A 18 -1.31 -1.15 -5.95
CA GLY A 18 -0.54 -2.39 -5.85
C GLY A 18 -0.67 -3.26 -7.10
N SER A 19 -1.85 -3.33 -7.70
CA SER A 19 -2.07 -4.11 -8.90
C SER A 19 -1.38 -3.53 -10.15
N TYR A 20 -1.42 -2.20 -10.33
CA TYR A 20 -0.69 -1.55 -11.42
C TYR A 20 0.82 -1.62 -11.23
N LEU A 21 1.29 -1.45 -9.99
CA LEU A 21 2.72 -1.55 -9.69
C LEU A 21 3.23 -2.99 -9.95
N ALA A 22 2.44 -4.00 -9.59
CA ALA A 22 2.81 -5.39 -9.85
C ALA A 22 2.99 -5.67 -11.35
N GLU A 23 2.04 -5.22 -12.19
CA GLU A 23 2.16 -5.31 -13.66
C GLU A 23 3.45 -4.66 -14.15
N PHE A 24 3.63 -3.39 -13.78
CA PHE A 24 4.77 -2.59 -14.21
C PHE A 24 6.12 -3.21 -13.83
N LEU A 25 6.23 -3.75 -12.61
CA LEU A 25 7.47 -4.38 -12.17
C LEU A 25 7.72 -5.74 -12.87
N ILE A 26 6.66 -6.53 -13.11
CA ILE A 26 6.77 -7.79 -13.87
C ILE A 26 7.22 -7.51 -15.30
N GLU A 27 6.66 -6.50 -15.97
CA GLU A 27 7.09 -6.06 -17.30
C GLU A 27 8.56 -5.62 -17.33
N LYS A 28 9.04 -4.99 -16.25
CA LYS A 28 10.46 -4.64 -16.09
C LYS A 28 11.37 -5.81 -15.71
N GLY A 29 10.83 -7.01 -15.58
CA GLY A 29 11.61 -8.22 -15.31
C GLY A 29 11.84 -8.52 -13.83
N TYR A 30 11.15 -7.83 -12.91
CA TYR A 30 11.22 -8.15 -11.49
C TYR A 30 10.55 -9.48 -11.15
N ILE A 31 11.01 -10.07 -10.06
CA ILE A 31 10.25 -11.08 -9.31
C ILE A 31 9.44 -10.32 -8.27
N VAL A 32 8.11 -10.42 -8.33
CA VAL A 32 7.19 -9.68 -7.48
C VAL A 32 6.58 -10.60 -6.43
N HIS A 33 6.76 -10.25 -5.17
CA HIS A 33 6.09 -10.87 -4.04
C HIS A 33 5.03 -9.92 -3.50
N GLY A 34 3.81 -10.41 -3.31
CA GLY A 34 2.71 -9.61 -2.79
C GLY A 34 2.17 -10.14 -1.47
N ILE A 35 1.92 -9.24 -0.52
CA ILE A 35 1.20 -9.59 0.71
C ILE A 35 -0.29 -9.32 0.49
N LYS A 36 -1.11 -10.36 0.72
CA LYS A 36 -2.58 -10.29 0.74
C LYS A 36 -3.12 -10.77 2.07
N ARG A 37 -4.18 -10.12 2.55
CA ARG A 37 -4.87 -10.59 3.77
C ARG A 37 -5.69 -11.84 3.50
N ARG A 38 -5.82 -12.69 4.50
CA ARG A 38 -6.73 -13.82 4.43
C ARG A 38 -8.18 -13.31 4.46
N ALA A 39 -8.95 -13.72 3.49
CA ALA A 39 -10.39 -13.47 3.41
C ALA A 39 -11.12 -14.77 3.06
N SER A 40 -12.41 -14.88 3.40
CA SER A 40 -13.23 -16.02 3.03
C SER A 40 -13.58 -16.02 1.54
N LEU A 41 -13.67 -14.84 0.93
CA LEU A 41 -13.89 -14.65 -0.51
C LEU A 41 -12.58 -14.34 -1.21
N PHE A 42 -12.53 -14.57 -2.52
CA PHE A 42 -11.43 -14.12 -3.35
C PHE A 42 -11.35 -12.59 -3.33
N ASN A 43 -10.15 -12.06 -3.21
CA ASN A 43 -9.87 -10.63 -3.19
C ASN A 43 -8.72 -10.26 -4.13
N THR A 44 -8.48 -11.08 -5.16
CA THR A 44 -7.34 -10.99 -6.08
C THR A 44 -7.72 -10.56 -7.49
N ASP A 45 -8.99 -10.26 -7.77
CA ASP A 45 -9.53 -9.96 -9.10
C ASP A 45 -8.68 -8.96 -9.91
N ARG A 46 -8.03 -7.99 -9.22
CA ARG A 46 -7.17 -6.98 -9.88
C ARG A 46 -5.82 -7.52 -10.34
N ILE A 47 -5.42 -8.70 -9.88
CA ILE A 47 -4.12 -9.31 -10.16
C ILE A 47 -4.22 -10.75 -10.71
N ASP A 48 -5.43 -11.31 -10.86
CA ASP A 48 -5.63 -12.69 -11.32
C ASP A 48 -5.01 -12.92 -12.71
N HIS A 49 -5.06 -11.93 -13.58
CA HIS A 49 -4.46 -11.98 -14.92
C HIS A 49 -2.92 -12.03 -14.91
N LEU A 50 -2.28 -11.70 -13.79
CA LEU A 50 -0.83 -11.80 -13.59
C LEU A 50 -0.42 -13.16 -13.02
N TYR A 51 -1.37 -13.90 -12.45
CA TYR A 51 -1.11 -15.17 -11.80
C TYR A 51 -0.79 -16.23 -12.84
N LYS A 52 0.29 -16.96 -12.60
CA LYS A 52 0.62 -18.20 -13.30
C LYS A 52 0.73 -19.31 -12.27
N ASP A 53 0.41 -20.53 -12.70
CA ASP A 53 0.57 -21.69 -11.83
C ASP A 53 2.03 -21.77 -11.35
N PRO A 54 2.30 -21.96 -10.05
CA PRO A 54 3.66 -22.09 -9.52
C PRO A 54 4.48 -23.25 -10.15
N HIS A 55 3.80 -24.21 -10.79
CA HIS A 55 4.44 -25.31 -11.50
C HIS A 55 4.84 -24.96 -12.95
N GLU A 56 4.40 -23.80 -13.45
CA GLU A 56 4.84 -23.30 -14.75
C GLU A 56 6.20 -22.61 -14.62
N GLU A 57 7.11 -22.95 -15.53
CA GLU A 57 8.37 -22.24 -15.66
C GLU A 57 8.09 -20.78 -16.04
N ASN A 58 8.70 -19.82 -15.33
CA ASN A 58 8.59 -18.37 -15.51
C ASN A 58 7.44 -17.63 -14.77
N GLY A 59 6.86 -18.19 -13.72
CA GLY A 59 6.05 -17.41 -12.79
C GLY A 59 6.87 -16.28 -12.15
N ARG A 60 6.36 -15.04 -12.19
CA ARG A 60 7.04 -13.87 -11.60
C ARG A 60 6.24 -13.21 -10.47
N LEU A 61 5.04 -13.70 -10.19
CA LEU A 61 4.18 -13.22 -9.11
C LEU A 61 4.00 -14.33 -8.06
N PHE A 62 4.37 -13.99 -6.82
CA PHE A 62 4.22 -14.88 -5.66
C PHE A 62 3.41 -14.19 -4.58
N LEU A 63 2.34 -14.82 -4.11
CA LEU A 63 1.44 -14.26 -3.12
C LEU A 63 1.62 -14.90 -1.75
N HIS A 64 1.71 -14.07 -0.71
CA HIS A 64 1.86 -14.48 0.67
C HIS A 64 0.66 -14.01 1.50
N TYR A 65 0.15 -14.87 2.36
CA TYR A 65 -0.81 -14.44 3.38
C TYR A 65 -0.08 -13.69 4.50
N GLY A 66 -0.55 -12.49 4.78
CA GLY A 66 0.01 -11.66 5.85
C GLY A 66 -0.87 -10.46 6.16
N ASP A 67 -0.63 -9.89 7.33
CA ASP A 67 -1.28 -8.67 7.80
C ASP A 67 -0.23 -7.74 8.41
N LEU A 68 -0.36 -6.43 8.18
CA LEU A 68 0.55 -5.42 8.76
C LEU A 68 0.46 -5.33 10.28
N THR A 69 -0.56 -5.92 10.87
CA THR A 69 -0.73 -6.01 12.33
C THR A 69 0.04 -7.16 12.96
N ASP A 70 0.59 -8.10 12.15
CA ASP A 70 1.35 -9.27 12.61
C ASP A 70 2.85 -9.12 12.35
N SER A 71 3.59 -8.72 13.39
CA SER A 71 5.04 -8.51 13.33
C SER A 71 5.80 -9.78 12.94
N THR A 72 5.43 -10.93 13.50
CA THR A 72 6.14 -12.20 13.29
C THR A 72 5.98 -12.70 11.87
N ASN A 73 4.78 -12.52 11.30
CA ASN A 73 4.49 -12.85 9.92
C ASN A 73 5.28 -11.96 8.95
N ILE A 74 5.31 -10.64 9.17
CA ILE A 74 6.07 -9.69 8.34
C ILE A 74 7.57 -10.01 8.37
N ILE A 75 8.14 -10.23 9.55
CA ILE A 75 9.56 -10.61 9.69
C ILE A 75 9.85 -11.89 8.89
N ARG A 76 9.03 -12.94 9.05
CA ARG A 76 9.20 -14.20 8.34
C ARG A 76 9.13 -14.05 6.82
N ILE A 77 8.18 -13.26 6.31
CA ILE A 77 8.03 -13.01 4.87
C ILE A 77 9.28 -12.29 4.34
N ILE A 78 9.71 -11.21 5.00
CA ILE A 78 10.90 -10.44 4.57
C ILE A 78 12.17 -11.28 4.68
N GLN A 79 12.31 -12.10 5.72
CA GLN A 79 13.44 -13.02 5.91
C GLN A 79 13.54 -14.03 4.75
N ASN A 80 12.44 -14.63 4.34
CA ASN A 80 12.40 -15.63 3.29
C ASN A 80 12.68 -15.03 1.91
N ILE A 81 12.19 -13.82 1.65
CA ILE A 81 12.27 -13.16 0.34
C ILE A 81 13.58 -12.39 0.20
N GLN A 82 14.02 -11.72 1.26
CA GLN A 82 15.15 -10.77 1.24
C GLN A 82 15.06 -9.78 0.06
N PRO A 83 13.99 -8.98 -0.03
CA PRO A 83 13.70 -8.17 -1.20
C PRO A 83 14.75 -7.07 -1.42
N ASP A 84 14.94 -6.71 -2.69
CA ASP A 84 15.74 -5.53 -3.05
C ASP A 84 14.94 -4.23 -2.84
N GLU A 85 13.63 -4.32 -3.02
CA GLU A 85 12.72 -3.18 -2.88
C GLU A 85 11.43 -3.58 -2.15
N ILE A 86 10.96 -2.74 -1.21
CA ILE A 86 9.67 -2.90 -0.53
C ILE A 86 8.79 -1.70 -0.85
N TYR A 87 7.59 -1.94 -1.35
CA TYR A 87 6.56 -0.95 -1.60
C TYR A 87 5.42 -1.16 -0.61
N ASN A 88 5.38 -0.33 0.43
CA ASN A 88 4.32 -0.40 1.44
C ASN A 88 3.12 0.45 1.03
N LEU A 89 2.16 -0.19 0.34
CA LEU A 89 0.91 0.40 -0.13
C LEU A 89 -0.30 -0.07 0.68
N GLY A 90 -0.12 -1.08 1.54
CA GLY A 90 -1.17 -1.60 2.41
C GLY A 90 -1.58 -0.61 3.48
N ALA A 91 -2.88 -0.40 3.63
CA ALA A 91 -3.46 0.48 4.65
C ALA A 91 -4.96 0.19 4.88
N GLN A 92 -5.48 0.64 6.01
CA GLN A 92 -6.89 0.94 6.17
C GLN A 92 -7.10 2.37 5.61
N SER A 93 -7.48 2.49 4.33
CA SER A 93 -7.44 3.77 3.60
C SER A 93 -8.79 4.50 3.54
N HIS A 94 -9.82 4.00 4.21
CA HIS A 94 -11.13 4.65 4.22
C HIS A 94 -11.23 5.63 5.40
N VAL A 95 -11.17 6.93 5.11
CA VAL A 95 -11.11 7.99 6.13
C VAL A 95 -12.29 7.92 7.10
N ALA A 96 -13.54 7.75 6.62
CA ALA A 96 -14.71 7.66 7.50
C ALA A 96 -14.60 6.47 8.46
N VAL A 97 -14.21 5.29 7.97
CA VAL A 97 -14.01 4.08 8.80
C VAL A 97 -12.94 4.28 9.88
N SER A 98 -11.95 5.15 9.66
CA SER A 98 -10.94 5.43 10.68
C SER A 98 -11.50 6.06 11.95
N PHE A 99 -12.67 6.71 11.89
CA PHE A 99 -13.35 7.23 13.08
C PHE A 99 -14.12 6.15 13.84
N GLU A 100 -14.53 5.08 13.15
CA GLU A 100 -15.22 3.93 13.75
C GLU A 100 -14.21 2.90 14.30
N GLU A 101 -13.06 2.74 13.62
CA GLU A 101 -12.02 1.77 13.96
C GLU A 101 -10.64 2.45 14.13
N PRO A 102 -10.48 3.42 15.05
CA PRO A 102 -9.25 4.20 15.18
C PRO A 102 -8.04 3.36 15.64
N GLU A 103 -8.25 2.37 16.51
CA GLU A 103 -7.20 1.49 17.00
C GLU A 103 -6.67 0.59 15.88
N TYR A 104 -7.55 -0.06 15.13
CA TYR A 104 -7.16 -0.88 13.98
C TYR A 104 -6.43 -0.04 12.93
N THR A 105 -6.93 1.16 12.64
CA THR A 105 -6.30 2.11 11.73
C THR A 105 -4.89 2.48 12.18
N ALA A 106 -4.69 2.81 13.46
CA ALA A 106 -3.37 3.10 14.02
C ALA A 106 -2.45 1.88 13.96
N ASN A 107 -2.95 0.71 14.29
CA ASN A 107 -2.18 -0.54 14.29
C ASN A 107 -1.70 -0.92 12.88
N THR A 108 -2.54 -0.73 11.86
CA THR A 108 -2.21 -1.03 10.46
C THR A 108 -1.35 0.07 9.84
N ASP A 109 -1.76 1.33 9.98
CA ASP A 109 -1.25 2.44 9.17
C ASP A 109 -0.07 3.17 9.81
N ALA A 110 0.06 3.10 11.15
CA ALA A 110 1.21 3.65 11.87
C ALA A 110 2.21 2.54 12.24
N LEU A 111 1.77 1.53 12.98
CA LEU A 111 2.66 0.48 13.46
C LEU A 111 3.04 -0.54 12.37
N GLY A 112 2.20 -0.71 11.34
CA GLY A 112 2.54 -1.55 10.18
C GLY A 112 3.83 -1.13 9.49
N PRO A 113 3.99 0.14 9.07
CA PRO A 113 5.25 0.68 8.56
C PRO A 113 6.43 0.50 9.51
N LEU A 114 6.25 0.74 10.81
CA LEU A 114 7.30 0.50 11.81
C LEU A 114 7.75 -0.99 11.81
N ARG A 115 6.82 -1.94 11.72
CA ARG A 115 7.14 -3.37 11.66
C ARG A 115 7.98 -3.73 10.44
N ILE A 116 7.70 -3.13 9.29
CA ILE A 116 8.49 -3.33 8.07
C ILE A 116 9.90 -2.76 8.25
N LEU A 117 10.02 -1.54 8.75
CA LEU A 117 11.31 -0.89 9.01
C LEU A 117 12.15 -1.71 10.01
N GLU A 118 11.54 -2.14 11.12
CA GLU A 118 12.20 -3.01 12.11
C GLU A 118 12.58 -4.37 11.53
N ALA A 119 11.75 -4.99 10.71
CA ALA A 119 12.09 -6.25 10.07
C ALA A 119 13.33 -6.10 9.18
N VAL A 120 13.42 -5.04 8.38
CA VAL A 120 14.59 -4.75 7.54
C VAL A 120 15.84 -4.51 8.41
N ARG A 121 15.71 -3.77 9.51
CA ARG A 121 16.80 -3.52 10.46
C ARG A 121 17.28 -4.79 11.15
N LEU A 122 16.36 -5.55 11.75
CA LEU A 122 16.66 -6.78 12.49
C LEU A 122 17.28 -7.88 11.62
N LEU A 123 16.90 -7.93 10.34
CA LEU A 123 17.44 -8.88 9.37
C LEU A 123 18.73 -8.40 8.69
N ASN A 124 19.31 -7.27 9.12
CA ASN A 124 20.53 -6.69 8.53
C ASN A 124 20.41 -6.40 7.03
N LEU A 125 19.23 -5.97 6.57
CA LEU A 125 18.97 -5.65 5.17
C LEU A 125 19.05 -4.15 4.85
N THR A 126 19.46 -3.31 5.79
CA THR A 126 19.48 -1.85 5.69
C THR A 126 20.27 -1.32 4.50
N SER A 127 21.37 -1.98 4.16
CA SER A 127 22.23 -1.59 3.02
C SER A 127 21.74 -2.14 1.67
N LYS A 128 20.83 -3.13 1.68
CA LYS A 128 20.33 -3.80 0.49
C LYS A 128 18.95 -3.31 0.10
N THR A 129 18.01 -3.31 1.04
CA THR A 129 16.58 -3.13 0.77
C THR A 129 16.21 -1.65 0.75
N LYS A 130 15.59 -1.22 -0.36
CA LYS A 130 15.02 0.12 -0.51
C LYS A 130 13.54 0.07 -0.15
N ILE A 131 13.06 1.09 0.58
CA ILE A 131 11.69 1.13 1.09
C ILE A 131 10.97 2.36 0.54
N TYR A 132 9.83 2.15 -0.09
CA TYR A 132 8.87 3.18 -0.42
C TYR A 132 7.65 3.07 0.51
N GLN A 133 7.35 4.14 1.23
CA GLN A 133 6.17 4.27 2.07
C GLN A 133 5.14 5.13 1.37
N ALA A 134 3.97 4.57 1.07
CA ALA A 134 2.84 5.34 0.60
C ALA A 134 2.31 6.23 1.73
N SER A 135 2.52 7.53 1.59
CA SER A 135 1.93 8.55 2.43
C SER A 135 0.66 9.12 1.76
N THR A 136 0.16 10.25 2.20
CA THR A 136 -1.14 10.77 1.75
C THR A 136 -1.20 12.29 1.79
N SER A 137 -1.96 12.92 0.89
CA SER A 137 -2.30 14.34 0.96
C SER A 137 -3.13 14.70 2.21
N GLU A 138 -3.77 13.71 2.86
CA GLU A 138 -4.49 13.91 4.13
C GLU A 138 -3.60 14.40 5.28
N LEU A 139 -2.27 14.29 5.14
CA LEU A 139 -1.32 14.90 6.08
C LEU A 139 -1.51 16.41 6.16
N TYR A 140 -1.79 17.07 5.04
CA TYR A 140 -2.02 18.50 5.00
C TYR A 140 -3.31 18.90 5.71
N GLY A 141 -4.36 18.06 5.62
CA GLY A 141 -5.62 18.21 6.34
C GLY A 141 -6.22 19.61 6.21
N LYS A 142 -6.22 20.39 7.31
CA LYS A 142 -6.57 21.82 7.28
C LYS A 142 -5.35 22.62 6.78
N ALA A 143 -5.08 22.51 5.48
CA ALA A 143 -3.93 23.14 4.85
C ALA A 143 -3.86 24.65 5.15
N LYS A 144 -2.65 25.14 5.44
CA LYS A 144 -2.42 26.56 5.74
C LYS A 144 -2.10 27.40 4.52
N GLU A 145 -1.75 26.74 3.42
CA GLU A 145 -1.41 27.37 2.14
C GLU A 145 -1.88 26.53 0.95
N THR A 146 -2.07 27.18 -0.20
CA THR A 146 -2.48 26.55 -1.45
C THR A 146 -1.75 27.27 -2.61
N PRO A 147 -1.09 26.55 -3.51
CA PRO A 147 -0.93 25.10 -3.55
C PRO A 147 0.01 24.58 -2.43
N GLN A 148 -0.20 23.32 -2.01
CA GLN A 148 0.71 22.65 -1.06
C GLN A 148 1.99 22.20 -1.76
N ASN A 149 3.07 22.11 -0.98
CA ASN A 149 4.37 21.55 -1.38
C ASN A 149 5.00 20.79 -0.20
N GLU A 150 6.22 20.30 -0.37
CA GLU A 150 6.89 19.47 0.62
C GLU A 150 7.24 20.21 1.92
N SER A 151 7.25 21.55 1.91
CA SER A 151 7.50 22.39 3.10
C SER A 151 6.21 22.85 3.78
N THR A 152 5.04 22.62 3.19
CA THR A 152 3.74 22.97 3.77
C THR A 152 3.53 22.22 5.08
N PRO A 153 3.24 22.90 6.20
CA PRO A 153 3.05 22.24 7.49
C PRO A 153 1.86 21.27 7.48
N PHE A 154 2.08 20.09 8.01
CA PHE A 154 1.03 19.08 8.17
C PHE A 154 0.04 19.47 9.29
N HIS A 155 -1.24 19.25 9.03
CA HIS A 155 -2.32 19.49 9.99
C HIS A 155 -3.43 18.46 9.83
N PRO A 156 -3.15 17.16 10.12
CA PRO A 156 -4.09 16.07 9.90
C PRO A 156 -5.41 16.25 10.67
N ARG A 157 -6.53 15.76 10.11
CA ARG A 157 -7.87 15.95 10.63
C ARG A 157 -8.66 14.66 10.79
N SER A 158 -8.01 13.50 10.70
CA SER A 158 -8.65 12.20 10.90
C SER A 158 -7.69 11.23 11.58
N PRO A 159 -8.19 10.15 12.25
CA PRO A 159 -7.34 9.10 12.80
C PRO A 159 -6.45 8.46 11.72
N TYR A 160 -6.98 8.27 10.49
CA TYR A 160 -6.20 7.84 9.33
C TYR A 160 -5.01 8.77 9.04
N ALA A 161 -5.26 10.06 8.91
CA ALA A 161 -4.22 11.03 8.60
C ALA A 161 -3.15 11.11 9.71
N ILE A 162 -3.55 10.98 10.99
CA ILE A 162 -2.63 10.95 12.14
C ILE A 162 -1.77 9.68 12.10
N ALA A 163 -2.35 8.52 11.81
CA ALA A 163 -1.60 7.28 11.65
C ALA A 163 -0.59 7.36 10.50
N LYS A 164 -0.99 7.94 9.37
CA LYS A 164 -0.10 8.18 8.22
C LYS A 164 0.98 9.23 8.53
N LEU A 165 0.70 10.21 9.40
CA LEU A 165 1.70 11.17 9.86
C LEU A 165 2.79 10.48 10.69
N TYR A 166 2.41 9.58 11.59
CA TYR A 166 3.38 8.75 12.29
C TYR A 166 4.23 7.94 11.29
N ALA A 167 3.59 7.26 10.33
CA ALA A 167 4.29 6.49 9.29
C ALA A 167 5.28 7.34 8.50
N TYR A 168 4.91 8.56 8.14
CA TYR A 168 5.77 9.51 7.46
C TYR A 168 7.03 9.84 8.28
N TRP A 169 6.86 10.24 9.54
CA TRP A 169 7.98 10.65 10.39
C TRP A 169 8.85 9.48 10.84
N ILE A 170 8.30 8.31 11.11
CA ILE A 170 9.10 7.14 11.47
C ILE A 170 9.95 6.66 10.28
N THR A 171 9.45 6.79 9.05
CA THR A 171 10.23 6.49 7.83
C THR A 171 11.42 7.43 7.68
N ILE A 172 11.25 8.73 7.93
CA ILE A 172 12.34 9.71 7.94
C ILE A 172 13.33 9.39 9.06
N ASN A 173 12.83 9.14 10.26
CA ASN A 173 13.67 8.82 11.41
C ASN A 173 14.58 7.60 11.15
N TYR A 174 14.01 6.51 10.57
CA TYR A 174 14.81 5.32 10.27
C TYR A 174 15.82 5.55 9.14
N ARG A 175 15.49 6.38 8.17
CA ARG A 175 16.46 6.81 7.15
C ARG A 175 17.66 7.53 7.78
N GLU A 176 17.38 8.45 8.69
CA GLU A 176 18.43 9.27 9.32
C GLU A 176 19.22 8.51 10.40
N ALA A 177 18.53 7.74 11.25
CA ALA A 177 19.15 7.04 12.38
C ALA A 177 19.93 5.79 11.95
N TYR A 178 19.46 5.08 10.92
CA TYR A 178 20.03 3.78 10.53
C TYR A 178 20.60 3.75 9.11
N GLY A 179 20.61 4.88 8.39
CA GLY A 179 21.14 4.96 7.03
C GLY A 179 20.33 4.16 6.01
N MET A 180 19.05 3.89 6.28
CA MET A 180 18.19 3.17 5.36
C MET A 180 17.84 4.00 4.13
N TYR A 181 17.79 3.37 2.96
CA TYR A 181 17.12 3.99 1.82
C TYR A 181 15.60 3.85 1.99
N ALA A 182 14.99 4.84 2.62
CA ALA A 182 13.54 4.88 2.87
C ALA A 182 12.97 6.24 2.46
N CYS A 183 11.92 6.25 1.65
CA CYS A 183 11.27 7.47 1.16
C CYS A 183 9.75 7.41 1.30
N ASN A 184 9.14 8.59 1.45
CA ASN A 184 7.70 8.78 1.45
C ASN A 184 7.23 9.34 0.11
N GLY A 185 6.15 8.80 -0.44
CA GLY A 185 5.41 9.41 -1.54
C GLY A 185 4.13 10.03 -1.01
N ILE A 186 3.96 11.35 -1.14
CA ILE A 186 2.72 12.03 -0.73
C ILE A 186 1.70 11.90 -1.87
N LEU A 187 0.82 10.90 -1.74
CA LEU A 187 -0.17 10.59 -2.76
C LEU A 187 -1.41 11.49 -2.60
N PHE A 188 -1.78 12.16 -3.65
CA PHE A 188 -3.07 12.83 -3.78
C PHE A 188 -4.12 11.87 -4.30
N ASN A 189 -5.39 12.28 -4.28
CA ASN A 189 -6.49 11.48 -4.81
C ASN A 189 -6.26 11.17 -6.29
N HIS A 190 -6.36 9.91 -6.64
CA HIS A 190 -6.20 9.44 -8.00
C HIS A 190 -7.15 8.28 -8.29
N GLU A 191 -7.62 8.21 -9.50
CA GLU A 191 -8.70 7.32 -9.92
C GLU A 191 -8.25 6.42 -11.08
N SER A 192 -8.86 5.25 -11.15
CA SER A 192 -8.67 4.33 -12.28
C SER A 192 -9.85 3.36 -12.40
N PRO A 193 -9.93 2.57 -13.48
CA PRO A 193 -10.91 1.48 -13.59
C PRO A 193 -10.84 0.45 -12.45
N ARG A 194 -9.69 0.35 -11.74
CA ARG A 194 -9.46 -0.54 -10.59
C ARG A 194 -9.77 0.11 -9.25
N ARG A 195 -10.30 1.34 -9.21
CA ARG A 195 -10.69 2.00 -7.96
C ARG A 195 -11.71 1.16 -7.19
N GLY A 196 -11.57 1.11 -5.86
CA GLY A 196 -12.53 0.44 -4.98
C GLY A 196 -13.94 1.00 -5.14
N GLU A 197 -14.94 0.14 -5.19
CA GLU A 197 -16.32 0.49 -5.53
C GLU A 197 -17.03 1.36 -4.50
N THR A 198 -16.56 1.35 -3.26
CA THR A 198 -17.08 2.16 -2.14
C THR A 198 -16.53 3.58 -2.11
N PHE A 199 -15.48 3.89 -2.90
CA PHE A 199 -14.96 5.24 -2.99
C PHE A 199 -15.84 6.14 -3.85
N VAL A 200 -15.86 7.43 -3.51
CA VAL A 200 -16.84 8.40 -4.01
C VAL A 200 -16.95 8.43 -5.54
N ASN A 201 -15.86 8.52 -6.26
CA ASN A 201 -15.90 8.60 -7.73
C ASN A 201 -16.42 7.32 -8.37
N ARG A 202 -15.99 6.16 -7.87
CA ARG A 202 -16.48 4.86 -8.36
C ARG A 202 -17.95 4.65 -7.98
N LYS A 203 -18.35 5.05 -6.78
CA LYS A 203 -19.74 5.04 -6.34
C LYS A 203 -20.62 5.88 -7.27
N ILE A 204 -20.20 7.12 -7.60
CA ILE A 204 -20.91 8.01 -8.52
C ILE A 204 -21.05 7.37 -9.92
N THR A 205 -19.96 6.92 -10.52
CA THR A 205 -20.00 6.36 -11.89
C THR A 205 -20.86 5.11 -11.97
N ARG A 206 -20.85 4.25 -10.97
CA ARG A 206 -21.71 3.07 -10.89
C ARG A 206 -23.18 3.45 -10.69
N GLY A 207 -23.48 4.34 -9.73
CA GLY A 207 -24.84 4.78 -9.45
C GLY A 207 -25.47 5.45 -10.66
N LEU A 208 -24.77 6.36 -11.34
CA LEU A 208 -25.25 6.98 -12.57
C LEU A 208 -25.54 5.94 -13.66
N THR A 209 -24.67 4.94 -13.81
CA THR A 209 -24.87 3.86 -14.78
C THR A 209 -26.12 3.02 -14.43
N GLN A 210 -26.33 2.70 -13.14
CA GLN A 210 -27.50 1.93 -12.71
C GLN A 210 -28.80 2.75 -12.89
N THR A 211 -28.79 4.03 -12.54
CA THR A 211 -29.93 4.92 -12.73
C THR A 211 -30.25 5.09 -14.22
N HIS A 212 -29.23 5.28 -15.08
CA HIS A 212 -29.44 5.35 -16.53
C HIS A 212 -30.05 4.07 -17.13
N LYS A 213 -29.70 2.91 -16.58
CA LYS A 213 -30.27 1.61 -16.99
C LYS A 213 -31.63 1.31 -16.36
N GLY A 214 -32.21 2.23 -15.59
CA GLY A 214 -33.49 2.07 -14.90
C GLY A 214 -33.48 1.00 -13.80
N ARG A 215 -32.30 0.65 -13.25
CA ARG A 215 -32.16 -0.34 -12.17
C ARG A 215 -32.23 0.27 -10.79
N GLU A 216 -31.95 1.55 -10.68
CA GLU A 216 -32.04 2.35 -9.46
C GLU A 216 -32.69 3.69 -9.79
N ASN A 217 -33.46 4.26 -8.84
CA ASN A 217 -34.18 5.50 -9.02
C ASN A 217 -33.34 6.74 -8.66
N CYS A 218 -32.33 6.57 -7.81
CA CYS A 218 -31.45 7.66 -7.38
C CYS A 218 -30.11 7.12 -6.85
N LEU A 219 -29.15 7.99 -6.72
CA LEU A 219 -27.84 7.72 -6.11
C LEU A 219 -27.84 8.27 -4.68
N TYR A 220 -27.59 7.41 -3.69
CA TYR A 220 -27.35 7.81 -2.30
C TYR A 220 -25.84 8.04 -2.08
N MET A 221 -25.49 9.26 -1.62
CA MET A 221 -24.11 9.70 -1.38
C MET A 221 -23.79 9.67 0.11
#